data_8ec740176c30f028e329278db3c44458
#
_entry.id   8ec740176c30f028e329278db3c44458
#
_cell.length_a   1.000
_cell.length_b   1.000
_cell.length_c   1.000
_cell.angle_alpha   90.00
_cell.angle_beta   90.00
_cell.angle_gamma   90.00
#
_symmetry.space_group_name_H-M   'P 1'
#
loop_
_entity.id
_entity.type
_entity.pdbx_description
1 polymer ?
#
loop_
_entity_poly.entity_id
_entity_poly.type
_entity_poly.pdbx_seq_one_letter_code
_entity_poly.pdbx_strand_id
1 'polypeptide(L)'
;MKMVLTKNRAIDFRVSTLPTLYGEKIVMRILDPTSAQLGIEALGYEPFQKELLMNAVLRPYGMVLVTGPTGSGKTVSLYTCLNILNKPDVNISTAEDPAEIQLPGVNQVNVNDKAGLTFSVALKSFLRQDPDVIMVGEIRDLETADIAIKAAQTGHMVMSTLHTNDAPGTLTRLLNMGVAPFNVASSVILITAQRLGRKLCSCKQPTDIPHKTLLAAGFTEAQLDGTWKPNKPVGCEICGGSVLHRRLVYHKSSL
;
A
#
# COMPACT_ATOMS: atom_id res chain seq x y z
N MET A 1 -8.04 20.74 4.16
CA MET A 1 -9.38 21.34 4.41
C MET A 1 -10.28 20.23 4.93
N LYS A 2 -11.01 20.49 6.02
CA LYS A 2 -11.89 19.50 6.65
C LYS A 2 -13.35 19.89 6.44
N MET A 3 -14.18 18.96 5.97
CA MET A 3 -15.63 19.15 5.82
C MET A 3 -16.35 18.19 6.78
N VAL A 4 -17.19 18.73 7.64
CA VAL A 4 -18.05 17.96 8.54
C VAL A 4 -19.35 17.64 7.78
N LEU A 5 -19.61 16.37 7.53
CA LEU A 5 -20.83 15.90 6.86
C LEU A 5 -21.97 15.65 7.86
N THR A 6 -21.64 15.09 9.01
CA THR A 6 -22.58 14.83 10.12
C THR A 6 -21.84 15.03 11.45
N LYS A 7 -22.58 15.01 12.59
CA LYS A 7 -21.99 15.13 13.94
C LYS A 7 -20.82 14.16 14.17
N ASN A 8 -20.83 12.99 13.50
CA ASN A 8 -19.85 11.92 13.70
C ASN A 8 -19.02 11.59 12.45
N ARG A 9 -19.16 12.37 11.35
CA ARG A 9 -18.43 12.10 10.11
C ARG A 9 -17.87 13.40 9.54
N ALA A 10 -16.56 13.45 9.45
CA ALA A 10 -15.83 14.50 8.77
C ALA A 10 -14.94 13.87 7.68
N ILE A 11 -14.76 14.58 6.57
CA ILE A 11 -13.89 14.19 5.47
C ILE A 11 -12.83 15.26 5.30
N ASP A 12 -11.58 14.84 5.17
CA ASP A 12 -10.48 15.72 4.85
C ASP A 12 -10.26 15.82 3.34
N PHE A 13 -9.88 17.01 2.87
CA PHE A 13 -9.55 17.26 1.47
C PHE A 13 -8.12 17.78 1.35
N ARG A 14 -7.35 17.19 0.46
CA ARG A 14 -6.10 17.76 -0.02
C ARG A 14 -6.44 18.68 -1.20
N VAL A 15 -6.19 19.96 -1.05
CA VAL A 15 -6.50 20.98 -2.05
C VAL A 15 -5.20 21.47 -2.67
N SER A 16 -5.16 21.51 -3.99
CA SER A 16 -4.06 22.11 -4.76
C SER A 16 -4.65 23.15 -5.71
N THR A 17 -4.05 24.33 -5.76
CA THR A 17 -4.46 25.40 -6.65
C THR A 17 -3.33 25.74 -7.61
N LEU A 18 -3.68 26.13 -8.82
CA LEU A 18 -2.75 26.53 -9.87
C LEU A 18 -3.34 27.67 -10.69
N PRO A 19 -2.70 28.85 -10.75
CA PRO A 19 -3.10 29.92 -11.68
C PRO A 19 -2.95 29.45 -13.13
N THR A 20 -3.99 29.69 -13.94
CA THR A 20 -3.98 29.41 -15.39
C THR A 20 -4.45 30.64 -16.17
N LEU A 21 -4.30 30.61 -17.49
CA LEU A 21 -4.75 31.71 -18.37
C LEU A 21 -6.27 31.97 -18.29
N TYR A 22 -7.06 30.99 -17.88
CA TYR A 22 -8.52 31.07 -17.78
C TYR A 22 -9.03 31.16 -16.33
N GLY A 23 -8.15 31.49 -15.38
CA GLY A 23 -8.46 31.57 -13.96
C GLY A 23 -7.74 30.51 -13.14
N GLU A 24 -8.11 30.36 -11.87
CA GLU A 24 -7.48 29.45 -10.97
C GLU A 24 -8.05 28.02 -11.11
N LYS A 25 -7.18 27.04 -11.39
CA LYS A 25 -7.54 25.62 -11.37
C LYS A 25 -7.42 25.10 -9.96
N ILE A 26 -8.50 24.52 -9.44
CA ILE A 26 -8.55 23.90 -8.13
C ILE A 26 -8.73 22.38 -8.29
N VAL A 27 -7.85 21.61 -7.67
CA VAL A 27 -7.94 20.15 -7.59
C VAL A 27 -8.12 19.74 -6.14
N MET A 28 -9.22 19.06 -5.85
CA MET A 28 -9.52 18.55 -4.52
C MET A 28 -9.48 17.01 -4.52
N ARG A 29 -8.64 16.43 -3.66
CA ARG A 29 -8.62 14.99 -3.41
C ARG A 29 -9.34 14.69 -2.11
N ILE A 30 -10.34 13.83 -2.17
CA ILE A 30 -11.07 13.36 -1.00
C ILE A 30 -10.20 12.35 -0.25
N LEU A 31 -10.00 12.57 1.06
CA LEU A 31 -9.31 11.66 1.97
C LEU A 31 -10.38 11.02 2.86
N ASP A 32 -10.91 9.88 2.43
CA ASP A 32 -11.97 9.18 3.16
C ASP A 32 -11.35 8.23 4.20
N PRO A 33 -11.55 8.48 5.52
CA PRO A 33 -10.99 7.65 6.58
C PRO A 33 -11.50 6.21 6.57
N THR A 34 -12.64 5.94 5.94
CA THR A 34 -13.18 4.57 5.84
C THR A 34 -12.28 3.63 5.02
N SER A 35 -11.47 4.18 4.12
CA SER A 35 -10.53 3.39 3.33
C SER A 35 -9.36 2.80 4.15
N ALA A 36 -9.02 3.39 5.29
CA ALA A 36 -8.01 2.85 6.21
C ALA A 36 -8.56 1.76 7.15
N GLN A 37 -9.88 1.65 7.25
CA GLN A 37 -10.56 0.66 8.09
C GLN A 37 -10.92 -0.62 7.32
N LEU A 38 -10.47 -0.73 6.08
CA LEU A 38 -10.65 -1.94 5.29
C LEU A 38 -9.88 -3.09 5.97
N GLY A 39 -10.58 -4.17 6.29
CA GLY A 39 -9.94 -5.41 6.73
C GLY A 39 -9.09 -6.01 5.60
N ILE A 40 -8.17 -6.89 5.96
CA ILE A 40 -7.27 -7.57 5.00
C ILE A 40 -8.04 -8.31 3.89
N GLU A 41 -9.26 -8.77 4.18
CA GLU A 41 -10.15 -9.44 3.21
C GLU A 41 -10.56 -8.51 2.06
N ALA A 42 -10.68 -7.21 2.32
CA ALA A 42 -11.06 -6.24 1.31
C ALA A 42 -9.90 -5.83 0.38
N LEU A 43 -8.67 -6.17 0.75
CA LEU A 43 -7.48 -5.86 -0.05
C LEU A 43 -7.31 -6.78 -1.27
N GLY A 44 -8.06 -7.90 -1.34
CA GLY A 44 -8.05 -8.79 -2.49
C GLY A 44 -6.82 -9.68 -2.62
N TYR A 45 -6.14 -9.96 -1.51
CA TYR A 45 -5.09 -10.98 -1.47
C TYR A 45 -5.67 -12.37 -1.72
N GLU A 46 -4.99 -13.18 -2.51
CA GLU A 46 -5.25 -14.62 -2.56
C GLU A 46 -4.93 -15.26 -1.20
N PRO A 47 -5.59 -16.39 -0.83
CA PRO A 47 -5.44 -16.99 0.49
C PRO A 47 -3.96 -17.20 0.90
N PHE A 48 -3.13 -17.75 0.01
CA PHE A 48 -1.70 -17.97 0.29
C PHE A 48 -0.91 -16.66 0.44
N GLN A 49 -1.27 -15.62 -0.33
CA GLN A 49 -0.62 -14.29 -0.23
C GLN A 49 -0.98 -13.61 1.08
N LYS A 50 -2.24 -13.74 1.49
CA LYS A 50 -2.70 -13.25 2.79
C LYS A 50 -1.94 -13.92 3.92
N GLU A 51 -1.78 -15.25 3.86
CA GLU A 51 -1.02 -16.01 4.85
C GLU A 51 0.44 -15.55 4.93
N LEU A 52 1.11 -15.38 3.78
CA LEU A 52 2.47 -14.84 3.71
C LEU A 52 2.57 -13.45 4.35
N LEU A 53 1.65 -12.55 4.02
CA LEU A 53 1.63 -11.20 4.58
C LEU A 53 1.41 -11.23 6.09
N MET A 54 0.43 -12.02 6.56
CA MET A 54 0.14 -12.13 8.00
C MET A 54 1.31 -12.73 8.77
N ASN A 55 1.93 -13.78 8.24
CA ASN A 55 3.11 -14.39 8.84
C ASN A 55 4.30 -13.43 8.92
N ALA A 56 4.45 -12.54 7.93
CA ALA A 56 5.51 -11.53 7.94
C ALA A 56 5.19 -10.39 8.94
N VAL A 57 3.99 -9.82 8.88
CA VAL A 57 3.60 -8.65 9.69
C VAL A 57 3.53 -8.98 11.18
N LEU A 58 3.19 -10.22 11.55
CA LEU A 58 3.11 -10.66 12.94
C LEU A 58 4.46 -11.08 13.53
N ARG A 59 5.56 -11.00 12.77
CA ARG A 59 6.91 -11.22 13.35
C ARG A 59 7.26 -10.08 14.30
N PRO A 60 8.06 -10.36 15.35
CA PRO A 60 8.45 -9.32 16.30
C PRO A 60 9.36 -8.25 15.68
N TYR A 61 10.09 -8.56 14.62
CA TYR A 61 11.00 -7.65 13.91
C TYR A 61 11.21 -8.06 12.47
N GLY A 62 11.76 -7.15 11.68
CA GLY A 62 12.06 -7.31 10.27
C GLY A 62 11.47 -6.18 9.43
N MET A 63 11.64 -6.27 8.11
CA MET A 63 11.15 -5.24 7.19
C MET A 63 10.17 -5.83 6.18
N VAL A 64 8.99 -5.23 6.09
CA VAL A 64 7.97 -5.49 5.07
C VAL A 64 7.89 -4.32 4.11
N LEU A 65 8.06 -4.59 2.82
CA LEU A 65 8.03 -3.57 1.76
C LEU A 65 6.82 -3.76 0.86
N VAL A 66 6.06 -2.69 0.68
CA VAL A 66 4.94 -2.64 -0.27
C VAL A 66 5.33 -1.75 -1.44
N THR A 67 5.37 -2.31 -2.64
CA THR A 67 5.84 -1.63 -3.84
C THR A 67 4.76 -1.58 -4.92
N GLY A 68 4.94 -0.71 -5.88
CA GLY A 68 4.01 -0.49 -6.99
C GLY A 68 3.93 0.98 -7.40
N PRO A 69 3.30 1.30 -8.53
CA PRO A 69 3.15 2.66 -9.02
C PRO A 69 2.30 3.52 -8.08
N THR A 70 2.32 4.82 -8.32
CA THR A 70 1.41 5.76 -7.65
C THR A 70 -0.04 5.34 -7.89
N GLY A 71 -0.84 5.37 -6.83
CA GLY A 71 -2.25 5.00 -6.88
C GLY A 71 -2.52 3.49 -6.92
N SER A 72 -1.53 2.63 -6.65
CA SER A 72 -1.73 1.17 -6.54
C SER A 72 -2.31 0.72 -5.20
N GLY A 73 -2.54 1.64 -4.25
CA GLY A 73 -3.15 1.34 -2.95
C GLY A 73 -2.15 0.96 -1.84
N LYS A 74 -0.85 1.23 -2.01
CA LYS A 74 0.20 0.90 -1.03
C LYS A 74 -0.12 1.39 0.38
N THR A 75 -0.50 2.67 0.51
CA THR A 75 -0.86 3.29 1.79
C THR A 75 -2.01 2.55 2.49
N VAL A 76 -3.04 2.15 1.72
CA VAL A 76 -4.18 1.41 2.26
C VAL A 76 -3.73 0.04 2.80
N SER A 77 -2.86 -0.66 2.06
CA SER A 77 -2.30 -1.95 2.52
C SER A 77 -1.47 -1.78 3.79
N LEU A 78 -0.59 -0.77 3.85
CA LEU A 78 0.19 -0.48 5.07
C LEU A 78 -0.70 -0.12 6.24
N TYR A 79 -1.69 0.75 6.07
CA TYR A 79 -2.62 1.12 7.12
C TYR A 79 -3.45 -0.07 7.62
N THR A 80 -3.82 -1.00 6.73
CA THR A 80 -4.47 -2.25 7.13
C THR A 80 -3.55 -3.09 8.00
N CYS A 81 -2.26 -3.21 7.65
CA CYS A 81 -1.27 -3.91 8.49
C CYS A 81 -1.09 -3.22 9.84
N LEU A 82 -0.98 -1.88 9.87
CA LEU A 82 -0.89 -1.12 11.12
C LEU A 82 -2.12 -1.35 12.01
N ASN A 83 -3.33 -1.33 11.44
CA ASN A 83 -4.56 -1.59 12.20
C ASN A 83 -4.60 -2.99 12.81
N ILE A 84 -4.04 -4.01 12.14
CA ILE A 84 -3.92 -5.37 12.68
C ILE A 84 -3.00 -5.40 13.91
N LEU A 85 -1.92 -4.62 13.87
CA LEU A 85 -0.93 -4.53 14.94
C LEU A 85 -1.31 -3.54 16.05
N ASN A 86 -2.23 -2.61 15.78
CA ASN A 86 -2.60 -1.54 16.69
C ASN A 86 -3.40 -2.04 17.88
N LYS A 87 -2.69 -2.45 18.91
CA LYS A 87 -3.21 -2.89 20.20
C LYS A 87 -2.78 -1.92 21.30
N PRO A 88 -3.46 -1.88 22.46
CA PRO A 88 -3.13 -0.94 23.52
C PRO A 88 -1.70 -1.03 24.07
N ASP A 89 -1.08 -2.17 23.94
CA ASP A 89 0.27 -2.51 24.41
C ASP A 89 1.34 -2.38 23.34
N VAL A 90 0.99 -1.90 22.12
CA VAL A 90 1.92 -1.79 20.98
C VAL A 90 2.14 -0.31 20.64
N ASN A 91 3.40 0.13 20.73
CA ASN A 91 3.82 1.48 20.34
C ASN A 91 4.12 1.56 18.83
N ILE A 92 3.23 2.20 18.09
CA ILE A 92 3.35 2.37 16.63
C ILE A 92 3.69 3.81 16.31
N SER A 93 4.75 4.04 15.54
CA SER A 93 5.16 5.36 15.06
C SER A 93 5.29 5.39 13.55
N THR A 94 4.74 6.44 12.91
CA THR A 94 4.81 6.61 11.46
C THR A 94 5.38 7.95 11.04
N ALA A 95 6.19 7.96 9.97
CA ALA A 95 6.65 9.17 9.30
C ALA A 95 6.08 9.20 7.88
N GLU A 96 5.36 10.27 7.51
CA GLU A 96 4.55 10.34 6.29
C GLU A 96 4.64 11.72 5.61
N ASP A 97 4.41 11.80 4.29
CA ASP A 97 4.50 13.03 3.50
C ASP A 97 3.26 13.32 2.61
N PRO A 98 2.18 13.86 3.19
CA PRO A 98 1.77 13.79 4.59
C PRO A 98 0.96 12.52 4.90
N ALA A 99 0.58 12.32 6.17
CA ALA A 99 -0.39 11.29 6.55
C ALA A 99 -1.72 11.52 5.81
N GLU A 100 -2.19 10.49 5.13
CA GLU A 100 -3.43 10.58 4.33
C GLU A 100 -4.67 10.47 5.21
N ILE A 101 -4.60 9.68 6.27
CA ILE A 101 -5.72 9.38 7.17
C ILE A 101 -5.18 9.29 8.59
N GLN A 102 -5.91 9.85 9.55
CA GLN A 102 -5.58 9.72 10.97
C GLN A 102 -5.95 8.32 11.48
N LEU A 103 -5.01 7.65 12.10
CA LEU A 103 -5.19 6.35 12.75
C LEU A 103 -5.17 6.54 14.27
N PRO A 104 -6.30 6.34 14.96
CA PRO A 104 -6.31 6.40 16.44
C PRO A 104 -5.35 5.35 17.03
N GLY A 105 -4.59 5.73 18.05
CA GLY A 105 -3.60 4.86 18.70
C GLY A 105 -2.23 4.78 17.99
N VAL A 106 -2.03 5.50 16.88
CA VAL A 106 -0.76 5.56 16.14
C VAL A 106 -0.14 6.94 16.26
N ASN A 107 1.15 7.00 16.52
CA ASN A 107 1.94 8.24 16.57
C ASN A 107 2.35 8.64 15.15
N GLN A 108 1.51 9.41 14.45
CA GLN A 108 1.74 9.80 13.06
C GLN A 108 2.46 11.14 12.99
N VAL A 109 3.61 11.18 12.33
CA VAL A 109 4.42 12.37 12.09
C VAL A 109 4.38 12.76 10.62
N ASN A 110 3.97 13.98 10.33
CA ASN A 110 4.13 14.56 9.00
C ASN A 110 5.55 15.10 8.83
N VAL A 111 6.29 14.58 7.87
CA VAL A 111 7.60 15.13 7.53
C VAL A 111 7.47 16.54 6.94
N ASN A 112 8.47 17.37 7.17
CA ASN A 112 8.54 18.72 6.65
C ASN A 112 10.01 19.08 6.39
N ASP A 113 10.48 18.83 5.18
CA ASP A 113 11.86 19.07 4.77
C ASP A 113 12.28 20.52 4.94
N LYS A 114 11.35 21.48 4.76
CA LYS A 114 11.63 22.91 4.97
C LYS A 114 11.94 23.26 6.43
N ALA A 115 11.35 22.51 7.36
CA ALA A 115 11.60 22.65 8.79
C ALA A 115 12.73 21.71 9.28
N GLY A 116 13.39 20.96 8.40
CA GLY A 116 14.42 20.00 8.74
C GLY A 116 13.89 18.68 9.34
N LEU A 117 12.58 18.47 9.39
CA LEU A 117 11.97 17.22 9.84
C LEU A 117 11.82 16.26 8.64
N THR A 118 12.91 15.63 8.29
CA THR A 118 12.98 14.62 7.20
C THR A 118 12.59 13.24 7.69
N PHE A 119 12.43 12.27 6.77
CA PHE A 119 12.21 10.87 7.14
C PHE A 119 13.31 10.32 8.04
N SER A 120 14.59 10.59 7.73
CA SER A 120 15.74 10.12 8.51
C SER A 120 15.77 10.72 9.92
N VAL A 121 15.43 12.02 10.07
CA VAL A 121 15.34 12.68 11.38
C VAL A 121 14.20 12.12 12.22
N ALA A 122 13.02 11.88 11.61
CA ALA A 122 11.89 11.28 12.29
C ALA A 122 12.22 9.86 12.79
N LEU A 123 12.82 9.01 11.93
CA LEU A 123 13.23 7.66 12.31
C LEU A 123 14.24 7.65 13.47
N LYS A 124 15.29 8.50 13.39
CA LYS A 124 16.26 8.63 14.49
C LYS A 124 15.58 9.03 15.82
N SER A 125 14.51 9.79 15.75
CA SER A 125 13.74 10.17 16.93
C SER A 125 12.90 9.02 17.46
N PHE A 126 12.24 8.27 16.58
CA PHE A 126 11.43 7.08 16.96
C PHE A 126 12.28 6.06 17.73
N LEU A 127 13.49 5.75 17.27
CA LEU A 127 14.40 4.81 17.93
C LEU A 127 14.77 5.15 19.38
N ARG A 128 14.41 6.35 19.86
CA ARG A 128 14.56 6.77 21.26
C ARG A 128 13.25 6.84 22.03
N GLN A 129 12.17 6.33 21.45
CA GLN A 129 10.83 6.35 22.03
C GLN A 129 10.21 4.96 22.18
N ASP A 130 11.06 3.92 22.22
CA ASP A 130 10.69 2.51 22.37
C ASP A 130 9.52 2.08 21.45
N PRO A 131 9.63 2.24 20.12
CA PRO A 131 8.59 1.81 19.21
C PRO A 131 8.67 0.30 18.99
N ASP A 132 7.54 -0.38 18.96
CA ASP A 132 7.44 -1.78 18.52
C ASP A 132 7.37 -1.84 16.99
N VAL A 133 6.63 -0.91 16.40
CA VAL A 133 6.37 -0.85 14.96
C VAL A 133 6.69 0.54 14.42
N ILE A 134 7.44 0.58 13.34
CA ILE A 134 7.80 1.81 12.63
C ILE A 134 7.29 1.72 11.19
N MET A 135 6.52 2.71 10.75
CA MET A 135 6.19 2.85 9.33
C MET A 135 6.85 4.10 8.75
N VAL A 136 7.56 3.91 7.64
CA VAL A 136 8.12 5.00 6.83
C VAL A 136 7.32 5.07 5.54
N GLY A 137 6.67 6.19 5.29
CA GLY A 137 5.80 6.36 4.12
C GLY A 137 6.47 5.94 2.83
N GLU A 138 7.73 6.32 2.65
CA GLU A 138 8.57 5.84 1.55
C GLU A 138 10.07 5.97 1.87
N ILE A 139 10.88 5.11 1.25
CA ILE A 139 12.35 5.19 1.28
C ILE A 139 12.82 5.80 -0.04
N ARG A 140 13.42 7.01 0.05
CA ARG A 140 13.90 7.78 -1.11
C ARG A 140 15.42 7.77 -1.26
N ASP A 141 16.14 7.62 -0.15
CA ASP A 141 17.59 7.82 -0.05
C ASP A 141 18.24 6.76 0.84
N LEU A 142 19.59 6.68 0.74
CA LEU A 142 20.39 5.73 1.49
C LEU A 142 20.32 5.95 3.00
N GLU A 143 20.31 7.20 3.48
CA GLU A 143 20.27 7.47 4.91
C GLU A 143 19.01 6.92 5.56
N THR A 144 17.84 7.17 4.94
CA THR A 144 16.57 6.63 5.39
C THR A 144 16.55 5.11 5.33
N ALA A 145 17.08 4.52 4.24
CA ALA A 145 17.18 3.06 4.08
C ALA A 145 18.03 2.42 5.18
N ASP A 146 19.21 2.96 5.46
CA ASP A 146 20.13 2.42 6.47
C ASP A 146 19.54 2.45 7.88
N ILE A 147 18.86 3.55 8.24
CA ILE A 147 18.22 3.67 9.56
C ILE A 147 17.07 2.66 9.67
N ALA A 148 16.23 2.56 8.65
CA ALA A 148 15.11 1.63 8.61
C ALA A 148 15.57 0.16 8.69
N ILE A 149 16.63 -0.19 7.97
CA ILE A 149 17.24 -1.53 8.00
C ILE A 149 17.82 -1.84 9.39
N LYS A 150 18.58 -0.90 9.98
CA LYS A 150 19.11 -1.06 11.33
C LYS A 150 17.99 -1.25 12.36
N ALA A 151 16.92 -0.49 12.27
CA ALA A 151 15.75 -0.68 13.11
C ALA A 151 15.18 -2.10 12.98
N ALA A 152 15.01 -2.59 11.74
CA ALA A 152 14.52 -3.94 11.47
C ALA A 152 15.47 -5.05 12.01
N GLN A 153 16.78 -4.80 12.03
CA GLN A 153 17.77 -5.74 12.58
C GLN A 153 17.86 -5.70 14.11
N THR A 154 17.41 -4.61 14.74
CA THR A 154 17.54 -4.38 16.20
C THR A 154 16.24 -4.58 16.97
N GLY A 155 15.27 -5.30 16.40
CA GLY A 155 14.09 -5.75 17.14
C GLY A 155 12.78 -5.04 16.79
N HIS A 156 12.75 -4.18 15.76
CA HIS A 156 11.55 -3.44 15.39
C HIS A 156 10.89 -4.01 14.12
N MET A 157 9.57 -4.05 14.08
CA MET A 157 8.84 -4.29 12.82
C MET A 157 8.83 -2.99 12.00
N VAL A 158 9.47 -3.01 10.85
CA VAL A 158 9.55 -1.84 9.95
C VAL A 158 8.70 -2.08 8.71
N MET A 159 7.83 -1.15 8.38
CA MET A 159 7.04 -1.17 7.15
C MET A 159 7.34 0.05 6.30
N SER A 160 7.48 -0.13 4.99
CA SER A 160 7.71 1.00 4.09
C SER A 160 7.23 0.73 2.67
N THR A 161 7.29 1.79 1.84
CA THR A 161 7.05 1.67 0.40
C THR A 161 8.29 2.03 -0.40
N LEU A 162 8.37 1.44 -1.59
CA LEU A 162 9.25 1.90 -2.65
C LEU A 162 8.47 2.05 -3.97
N HIS A 163 8.91 2.97 -4.82
CA HIS A 163 8.34 3.18 -6.14
C HIS A 163 9.07 2.31 -7.17
N THR A 164 8.85 1.01 -7.10
CA THR A 164 9.33 0.03 -8.07
C THR A 164 8.17 -0.75 -8.68
N ASN A 165 8.42 -1.37 -9.82
CA ASN A 165 7.36 -2.04 -10.56
C ASN A 165 7.07 -3.46 -10.10
N ASP A 166 8.03 -4.10 -9.46
CA ASP A 166 7.96 -5.49 -9.00
C ASP A 166 8.89 -5.71 -7.79
N ALA A 167 8.78 -6.88 -7.18
CA ALA A 167 9.55 -7.22 -6.01
C ALA A 167 11.06 -7.38 -6.30
N PRO A 168 11.52 -8.05 -7.38
CA PRO A 168 12.94 -8.09 -7.73
C PRO A 168 13.53 -6.71 -7.98
N GLY A 169 12.80 -5.83 -8.68
CA GLY A 169 13.21 -4.44 -8.91
C GLY A 169 13.36 -3.64 -7.62
N THR A 170 12.65 -4.01 -6.56
CA THR A 170 12.80 -3.40 -5.24
C THR A 170 14.17 -3.70 -4.64
N LEU A 171 14.63 -4.95 -4.73
CA LEU A 171 15.97 -5.33 -4.28
C LEU A 171 17.04 -4.58 -5.06
N THR A 172 16.93 -4.57 -6.39
CA THR A 172 17.86 -3.80 -7.24
C THR A 172 17.86 -2.32 -6.88
N ARG A 173 16.70 -1.73 -6.57
CA ARG A 173 16.59 -0.31 -6.16
C ARG A 173 17.33 -0.04 -4.86
N LEU A 174 17.20 -0.90 -3.84
CA LEU A 174 17.93 -0.78 -2.57
C LEU A 174 19.44 -0.89 -2.80
N LEU A 175 19.89 -1.84 -3.61
CA LEU A 175 21.31 -1.98 -3.97
C LEU A 175 21.84 -0.75 -4.71
N ASN A 176 21.06 -0.19 -5.64
CA ASN A 176 21.43 1.01 -6.39
C ASN A 176 21.45 2.28 -5.50
N MET A 177 20.72 2.30 -4.40
CA MET A 177 20.83 3.36 -3.38
C MET A 177 22.11 3.24 -2.56
N GLY A 178 22.84 2.12 -2.63
CA GLY A 178 24.07 1.86 -1.89
C GLY A 178 23.89 0.95 -0.68
N VAL A 179 22.70 0.37 -0.46
CA VAL A 179 22.47 -0.58 0.64
C VAL A 179 23.25 -1.86 0.38
N ALA A 180 24.01 -2.32 1.36
CA ALA A 180 24.78 -3.54 1.23
C ALA A 180 23.87 -4.78 1.12
N PRO A 181 24.17 -5.74 0.22
CA PRO A 181 23.30 -6.92 -0.03
C PRO A 181 22.99 -7.73 1.23
N PHE A 182 23.97 -7.91 2.12
CA PHE A 182 23.77 -8.67 3.36
C PHE A 182 22.79 -7.98 4.33
N ASN A 183 22.73 -6.65 4.32
CA ASN A 183 21.79 -5.87 5.12
C ASN A 183 20.35 -6.06 4.60
N VAL A 184 20.18 -6.09 3.29
CA VAL A 184 18.88 -6.39 2.68
C VAL A 184 18.44 -7.82 3.04
N ALA A 185 19.32 -8.80 2.85
CA ALA A 185 19.02 -10.20 3.11
C ALA A 185 18.68 -10.51 4.57
N SER A 186 19.30 -9.81 5.52
CA SER A 186 19.07 -10.02 6.96
C SER A 186 17.89 -9.24 7.54
N SER A 187 17.36 -8.24 6.85
CA SER A 187 16.28 -7.38 7.36
C SER A 187 14.96 -7.55 6.62
N VAL A 188 14.99 -7.66 5.28
CA VAL A 188 13.77 -7.72 4.48
C VAL A 188 13.17 -9.12 4.54
N ILE A 189 11.96 -9.21 5.08
CA ILE A 189 11.25 -10.49 5.28
C ILE A 189 10.14 -10.72 4.26
N LEU A 190 9.62 -9.63 3.65
CA LEU A 190 8.59 -9.72 2.61
C LEU A 190 8.61 -8.49 1.71
N ILE A 191 8.47 -8.72 0.42
CA ILE A 191 8.19 -7.66 -0.57
C ILE A 191 6.91 -8.01 -1.29
N THR A 192 5.92 -7.11 -1.27
CA THR A 192 4.69 -7.23 -2.04
C THR A 192 4.66 -6.20 -3.15
N ALA A 193 4.48 -6.64 -4.39
CA ALA A 193 4.27 -5.75 -5.53
C ALA A 193 2.78 -5.67 -5.87
N GLN A 194 2.26 -4.46 -5.97
CA GLN A 194 0.83 -4.19 -5.98
C GLN A 194 0.39 -3.38 -7.20
N ARG A 195 -0.72 -3.77 -7.81
CA ARG A 195 -1.38 -3.09 -8.92
C ARG A 195 -2.88 -3.02 -8.67
N LEU A 196 -3.54 -1.96 -9.14
CA LEU A 196 -5.00 -1.87 -9.17
C LEU A 196 -5.53 -2.15 -10.58
N GLY A 197 -6.40 -3.14 -10.69
CA GLY A 197 -7.20 -3.40 -11.86
C GLY A 197 -8.65 -2.96 -11.68
N ARG A 198 -9.39 -2.86 -12.76
CA ARG A 198 -10.82 -2.59 -12.72
C ARG A 198 -11.59 -3.90 -12.57
N LYS A 199 -12.53 -3.96 -11.64
CA LYS A 199 -13.42 -5.11 -11.45
C LYS A 199 -14.68 -4.90 -12.30
N LEU A 200 -15.10 -5.93 -13.02
CA LEU A 200 -16.38 -5.90 -13.72
C LEU A 200 -17.53 -5.73 -12.72
N CYS A 201 -18.55 -4.99 -13.12
CA CYS A 201 -19.78 -4.87 -12.37
C CYS A 201 -20.45 -6.24 -12.19
N SER A 202 -21.34 -6.36 -11.21
CA SER A 202 -22.15 -7.57 -10.98
C SER A 202 -23.03 -7.96 -12.16
N CYS A 203 -23.32 -7.02 -13.06
CA CYS A 203 -24.05 -7.27 -14.31
C CYS A 203 -23.26 -8.07 -15.36
N LYS A 204 -21.97 -8.38 -15.10
CA LYS A 204 -21.15 -9.21 -15.98
C LYS A 204 -21.84 -10.54 -16.30
N GLN A 205 -21.68 -11.04 -17.51
CA GLN A 205 -22.22 -12.32 -17.94
C GLN A 205 -21.10 -13.28 -18.34
N PRO A 206 -21.26 -14.58 -18.07
CA PRO A 206 -20.34 -15.59 -18.59
C PRO A 206 -20.26 -15.51 -20.11
N THR A 207 -19.07 -15.75 -20.63
CA THR A 207 -18.82 -15.81 -22.08
C THR A 207 -17.88 -16.97 -22.38
N ASP A 208 -18.04 -17.55 -23.55
CA ASP A 208 -17.10 -18.56 -24.02
C ASP A 208 -15.99 -17.90 -24.81
N ILE A 209 -14.77 -18.15 -24.37
CA ILE A 209 -13.54 -17.73 -25.08
C ILE A 209 -12.84 -19.02 -25.53
N PRO A 210 -12.41 -19.11 -26.80
CA PRO A 210 -11.70 -20.29 -27.28
C PRO A 210 -10.47 -20.59 -26.41
N HIS A 211 -10.26 -21.86 -26.07
CA HIS A 211 -9.18 -22.35 -25.23
C HIS A 211 -7.79 -21.85 -25.71
N LYS A 212 -7.57 -21.88 -27.02
CA LYS A 212 -6.36 -21.36 -27.66
C LYS A 212 -6.11 -19.86 -27.33
N THR A 213 -7.18 -19.07 -27.25
CA THR A 213 -7.08 -17.63 -26.94
C THR A 213 -6.72 -17.42 -25.47
N LEU A 214 -7.23 -18.24 -24.57
CA LEU A 214 -6.88 -18.18 -23.15
C LEU A 214 -5.42 -18.57 -22.91
N LEU A 215 -4.93 -19.61 -23.58
CA LEU A 215 -3.51 -19.98 -23.54
C LEU A 215 -2.60 -18.86 -24.07
N ALA A 216 -2.98 -18.23 -25.19
CA ALA A 216 -2.26 -17.09 -25.74
C ALA A 216 -2.29 -15.86 -24.81
N ALA A 217 -3.30 -15.73 -23.97
CA ALA A 217 -3.39 -14.71 -22.93
C ALA A 217 -2.57 -15.03 -21.66
N GLY A 218 -1.89 -16.18 -21.62
CA GLY A 218 -0.97 -16.56 -20.55
C GLY A 218 -1.55 -17.50 -19.49
N PHE A 219 -2.79 -18.01 -19.68
CA PHE A 219 -3.32 -19.08 -18.84
C PHE A 219 -2.61 -20.40 -19.15
N THR A 220 -2.42 -21.21 -18.10
CA THR A 220 -1.87 -22.56 -18.26
C THR A 220 -3.02 -23.58 -18.42
N GLU A 221 -2.73 -24.75 -19.00
CA GLU A 221 -3.69 -25.84 -19.13
C GLU A 221 -4.29 -26.23 -17.76
N ALA A 222 -3.46 -26.24 -16.71
CA ALA A 222 -3.91 -26.55 -15.36
C ALA A 222 -4.91 -25.53 -14.78
N GLN A 223 -4.92 -24.30 -15.27
CA GLN A 223 -5.84 -23.24 -14.86
C GLN A 223 -7.15 -23.29 -15.66
N LEU A 224 -7.21 -24.04 -16.75
CA LEU A 224 -8.38 -24.18 -17.62
C LEU A 224 -9.18 -25.46 -17.32
N ASP A 225 -9.28 -25.77 -16.03
CA ASP A 225 -9.91 -26.99 -15.49
C ASP A 225 -11.46 -26.98 -15.54
N GLY A 226 -12.06 -25.91 -16.06
CA GLY A 226 -13.51 -25.73 -16.15
C GLY A 226 -14.20 -25.29 -14.86
N THR A 227 -13.46 -25.06 -13.77
CA THR A 227 -14.02 -24.57 -12.49
C THR A 227 -14.48 -23.12 -12.57
N TRP A 228 -14.03 -22.36 -13.55
CA TRP A 228 -14.38 -20.97 -13.77
C TRP A 228 -14.71 -20.69 -15.24
N LYS A 229 -15.43 -19.61 -15.48
CA LYS A 229 -15.70 -19.10 -16.84
C LYS A 229 -15.31 -17.64 -16.97
N PRO A 230 -14.74 -17.23 -18.12
CA PRO A 230 -14.56 -15.84 -18.43
C PRO A 230 -15.89 -15.08 -18.39
N ASN A 231 -15.84 -13.79 -18.08
CA ASN A 231 -17.01 -12.95 -18.08
C ASN A 231 -16.81 -11.77 -19.02
N LYS A 232 -17.86 -11.38 -19.73
CA LYS A 232 -17.92 -10.18 -20.55
C LYS A 232 -18.62 -9.02 -19.81
N PRO A 233 -18.22 -7.78 -20.06
CA PRO A 233 -18.94 -6.61 -19.59
C PRO A 233 -20.28 -6.48 -20.32
N VAL A 234 -21.34 -6.04 -19.60
CA VAL A 234 -22.67 -5.83 -20.17
C VAL A 234 -23.12 -4.39 -20.02
N GLY A 235 -23.03 -3.84 -18.81
CA GLY A 235 -23.54 -2.53 -18.44
C GLY A 235 -24.92 -2.61 -17.77
N CYS A 236 -25.16 -1.77 -16.78
CA CYS A 236 -26.45 -1.61 -16.10
C CYS A 236 -26.51 -0.24 -15.42
N GLU A 237 -27.65 0.10 -14.84
CA GLU A 237 -27.85 1.36 -14.11
C GLU A 237 -26.87 1.53 -12.94
N ILE A 238 -26.54 0.45 -12.20
CA ILE A 238 -25.61 0.47 -11.06
C ILE A 238 -24.21 0.93 -11.47
N CYS A 239 -23.74 0.52 -12.65
CA CYS A 239 -22.45 0.95 -13.17
C CYS A 239 -22.56 2.15 -14.14
N GLY A 240 -23.75 2.69 -14.34
CA GLY A 240 -23.98 3.82 -15.26
C GLY A 240 -23.51 3.53 -16.69
N GLY A 241 -23.62 2.28 -17.15
CA GLY A 241 -23.11 1.86 -18.46
C GLY A 241 -21.59 1.71 -18.56
N SER A 242 -20.82 2.06 -17.52
CA SER A 242 -19.35 2.02 -17.53
C SER A 242 -18.79 0.59 -17.49
N VAL A 243 -19.63 -0.42 -17.29
CA VAL A 243 -19.33 -1.87 -17.15
C VAL A 243 -18.41 -2.24 -16.01
N LEU A 244 -17.79 -1.25 -15.37
CA LEU A 244 -16.81 -1.39 -14.30
C LEU A 244 -17.39 -0.77 -13.02
N HIS A 245 -17.19 -1.41 -11.87
CA HIS A 245 -17.79 -0.93 -10.63
C HIS A 245 -16.75 -0.59 -9.55
N ARG A 246 -15.71 -1.40 -9.39
CA ARG A 246 -14.70 -1.24 -8.32
C ARG A 246 -13.30 -1.46 -8.88
N ARG A 247 -12.30 -1.13 -8.06
CA ARG A 247 -10.91 -1.53 -8.31
C ARG A 247 -10.64 -2.83 -7.56
N LEU A 248 -9.82 -3.68 -8.17
CA LEU A 248 -9.29 -4.90 -7.55
C LEU A 248 -7.78 -4.72 -7.43
N VAL A 249 -7.23 -5.13 -6.31
CA VAL A 249 -5.78 -5.13 -6.10
C VAL A 249 -5.20 -6.45 -6.58
N TYR A 250 -4.14 -6.37 -7.37
CA TYR A 250 -3.33 -7.52 -7.77
C TYR A 250 -2.03 -7.47 -7.01
N HIS A 251 -1.70 -8.55 -6.34
CA HIS A 251 -0.48 -8.71 -5.56
C HIS A 251 0.44 -9.74 -6.17
N LYS A 252 1.74 -9.45 -6.14
CA LYS A 252 2.79 -10.43 -6.36
C LYS A 252 3.74 -10.34 -5.17
N SER A 253 3.87 -11.41 -4.41
CA SER A 253 4.73 -11.48 -3.23
C SER A 253 5.99 -12.24 -3.56
N SER A 254 7.11 -11.83 -2.95
CA SER A 254 8.40 -12.54 -2.95
C SER A 254 8.96 -12.47 -1.53
N LEU A 255 9.44 -13.60 -1.06
CA LEU A 255 10.17 -13.77 0.20
C LEU A 255 11.66 -13.62 -0.06
#